data_dc141d5ded67fd483c0d5500383b1d24
#
_entry.id   dc141d5ded67fd483c0d5500383b1d24
#
_cell.length_a   1.000
_cell.length_b   1.000
_cell.length_c   1.000
_cell.angle_alpha   90.00
_cell.angle_beta   90.00
_cell.angle_gamma   90.00
#
_symmetry.space_group_name_H-M   'P 1'
#
loop_
_entity.id
_entity.type
_entity.pdbx_description
1 polymer ?
#
loop_
_entity_poly.entity_id
_entity_poly.type
_entity_poly.pdbx_seq_one_letter_code
_entity_poly.pdbx_strand_id
1 'polypeptide(L)'
;MNIRENIRIAVFSIRTNLMRSLLTMLGIIIGVASVIAIVTVGNGGRDYIVGMIRDMGNSAISLTVNANSADDDDYFTDDDIAAIKKIDGVQYASMQSIAMCQMSANDMTGILMGIGCNTDMAMLMRTPLMYGRFFTEEEFLEGKNVGVIDVGSALQLFGR
;
A
#
# COMPACT_ATOMS: atom_id res chain seq x y z
N MET A 1 0.05 4.35 -62.41
CA MET A 1 1.30 4.69 -61.68
C MET A 1 1.76 3.45 -60.92
N ASN A 2 2.96 2.93 -61.29
CA ASN A 2 3.48 1.71 -60.69
C ASN A 2 4.04 2.01 -59.29
N ILE A 3 3.42 1.48 -58.24
CA ILE A 3 3.87 1.61 -56.84
C ILE A 3 5.35 1.22 -56.70
N ARG A 4 5.80 0.23 -57.45
CA ARG A 4 7.18 -0.24 -57.47
C ARG A 4 8.17 0.81 -57.95
N GLU A 5 7.79 1.63 -58.92
CA GLU A 5 8.59 2.71 -59.47
C GLU A 5 8.71 3.89 -58.51
N ASN A 6 7.61 4.24 -57.83
CA ASN A 6 7.59 5.26 -56.81
C ASN A 6 8.48 4.90 -55.60
N ILE A 7 8.45 3.63 -55.15
CA ILE A 7 9.32 3.15 -54.08
C ILE A 7 10.79 3.24 -54.51
N ARG A 8 11.11 2.87 -55.74
CA ARG A 8 12.48 2.94 -56.27
C ARG A 8 13.01 4.37 -56.32
N ILE A 9 12.19 5.32 -56.75
CA ILE A 9 12.51 6.76 -56.80
C ILE A 9 12.71 7.29 -55.35
N ALA A 10 11.85 6.92 -54.43
CA ALA A 10 11.94 7.33 -53.01
C ALA A 10 13.27 6.83 -52.37
N VAL A 11 13.60 5.56 -52.56
CA VAL A 11 14.87 4.97 -52.08
C VAL A 11 16.09 5.65 -52.70
N PHE A 12 16.02 5.95 -53.98
CA PHE A 12 17.11 6.68 -54.67
C PHE A 12 17.27 8.10 -54.09
N SER A 13 16.19 8.83 -53.87
CA SER A 13 16.19 10.18 -53.26
C SER A 13 16.79 10.19 -51.87
N ILE A 14 16.49 9.16 -51.04
CA ILE A 14 17.11 8.98 -49.73
C ILE A 14 18.60 8.76 -49.81
N ARG A 15 19.05 7.93 -50.75
CA ARG A 15 20.48 7.64 -50.95
C ARG A 15 21.28 8.85 -51.47
N THR A 16 20.69 9.68 -52.31
CA THR A 16 21.34 10.88 -52.85
C THR A 16 21.53 11.97 -51.79
N ASN A 17 20.66 12.03 -50.77
CA ASN A 17 20.73 13.01 -49.68
C ASN A 17 20.77 12.32 -48.31
N LEU A 18 21.62 11.34 -48.16
CA LEU A 18 21.64 10.40 -47.03
C LEU A 18 21.76 11.10 -45.68
N MET A 19 22.62 12.10 -45.53
CA MET A 19 22.81 12.86 -44.28
C MET A 19 21.56 13.63 -43.87
N ARG A 20 20.87 14.29 -44.82
CA ARG A 20 19.63 15.03 -44.52
C ARG A 20 18.52 14.08 -44.12
N SER A 21 18.34 12.98 -44.85
CA SER A 21 17.31 11.99 -44.59
C SER A 21 17.56 11.30 -43.27
N LEU A 22 18.79 10.99 -42.92
CA LEU A 22 19.17 10.37 -41.65
C LEU A 22 18.91 11.31 -40.47
N LEU A 23 19.27 12.60 -40.59
CA LEU A 23 19.03 13.59 -39.54
C LEU A 23 17.52 13.81 -39.26
N THR A 24 16.72 13.89 -40.34
CA THR A 24 15.27 14.05 -40.18
C THR A 24 14.62 12.82 -39.61
N MET A 25 15.00 11.61 -40.03
CA MET A 25 14.50 10.36 -39.42
C MET A 25 14.88 10.26 -37.95
N LEU A 26 16.12 10.59 -37.61
CA LEU A 26 16.61 10.57 -36.22
C LEU A 26 15.80 11.54 -35.35
N GLY A 27 15.52 12.74 -35.86
CA GLY A 27 14.66 13.70 -35.13
C GLY A 27 13.26 13.17 -34.86
N ILE A 28 12.63 12.54 -35.84
CA ILE A 28 11.30 11.93 -35.67
C ILE A 28 11.36 10.76 -34.71
N ILE A 29 12.34 9.88 -34.82
CA ILE A 29 12.48 8.72 -33.90
C ILE A 29 12.67 9.18 -32.47
N ILE A 30 13.55 10.15 -32.22
CA ILE A 30 13.77 10.69 -30.87
C ILE A 30 12.49 11.36 -30.35
N GLY A 31 11.80 12.15 -31.19
CA GLY A 31 10.56 12.80 -30.81
C GLY A 31 9.48 11.81 -30.39
N VAL A 32 9.22 10.80 -31.21
CA VAL A 32 8.21 9.77 -30.91
C VAL A 32 8.63 8.91 -29.71
N ALA A 33 9.89 8.49 -29.64
CA ALA A 33 10.39 7.70 -28.52
C ALA A 33 10.27 8.47 -27.18
N SER A 34 10.55 9.77 -27.18
CA SER A 34 10.42 10.61 -25.99
C SER A 34 8.97 10.70 -25.51
N VAL A 35 8.01 10.86 -26.41
CA VAL A 35 6.58 10.91 -26.04
C VAL A 35 6.14 9.56 -25.48
N ILE A 36 6.51 8.45 -26.11
CA ILE A 36 6.17 7.11 -25.62
C ILE A 36 6.78 6.90 -24.22
N ALA A 37 8.06 7.26 -24.04
CA ALA A 37 8.74 7.11 -22.74
C ALA A 37 8.02 7.90 -21.65
N ILE A 38 7.67 9.17 -21.88
CA ILE A 38 6.98 10.02 -20.90
C ILE A 38 5.61 9.44 -20.54
N VAL A 39 4.83 9.02 -21.53
CA VAL A 39 3.50 8.44 -21.29
C VAL A 39 3.60 7.12 -20.52
N THR A 40 4.57 6.27 -20.87
CA THR A 40 4.77 4.99 -20.20
C THR A 40 5.18 5.17 -18.73
N VAL A 41 6.15 6.07 -18.47
CA VAL A 41 6.56 6.39 -17.09
C VAL A 41 5.42 7.03 -16.30
N GLY A 42 4.66 7.93 -16.93
CA GLY A 42 3.51 8.57 -16.29
C GLY A 42 2.41 7.58 -15.89
N ASN A 43 2.07 6.66 -16.79
CA ASN A 43 1.06 5.63 -16.50
C ASN A 43 1.58 4.64 -15.45
N GLY A 44 2.82 4.18 -15.57
CA GLY A 44 3.43 3.28 -14.58
C GLY A 44 3.51 3.91 -13.18
N GLY A 45 3.87 5.19 -13.09
CA GLY A 45 3.88 5.94 -11.84
C GLY A 45 2.49 6.07 -11.22
N ARG A 46 1.48 6.36 -12.04
CA ARG A 46 0.08 6.41 -11.59
C ARG A 46 -0.39 5.06 -11.06
N ASP A 47 -0.15 3.99 -11.79
CA ASP A 47 -0.59 2.64 -11.41
C ASP A 47 0.12 2.17 -10.13
N TYR A 48 1.38 2.53 -9.96
CA TYR A 48 2.14 2.27 -8.74
C TYR A 48 1.53 2.99 -7.53
N ILE A 49 1.23 4.29 -7.65
CA ILE A 49 0.61 5.07 -6.57
C ILE A 49 -0.79 4.55 -6.24
N VAL A 50 -1.60 4.25 -7.25
CA VAL A 50 -2.94 3.67 -7.05
C VAL A 50 -2.85 2.30 -6.38
N GLY A 51 -1.85 1.48 -6.74
CA GLY A 51 -1.54 0.21 -6.08
C GLY A 51 -1.22 0.41 -4.60
N MET A 52 -0.29 1.30 -4.29
CA MET A 52 0.07 1.63 -2.89
C MET A 52 -1.15 2.07 -2.07
N ILE A 53 -2.00 2.95 -2.63
CA ILE A 53 -3.21 3.42 -1.94
C ILE A 53 -4.19 2.25 -1.69
N ARG A 54 -4.34 1.33 -2.64
CA ARG A 54 -5.17 0.13 -2.48
C ARG A 54 -4.62 -0.81 -1.42
N ASP A 55 -3.30 -0.98 -1.40
CA ASP A 55 -2.63 -1.85 -0.43
C ASP A 55 -2.66 -1.28 1.00
N MET A 56 -2.74 0.05 1.13
CA MET A 56 -2.92 0.73 2.43
C MET A 56 -4.34 0.61 3.01
N GLY A 57 -5.21 -0.23 2.44
CA GLY A 57 -6.54 -0.52 3.00
C GLY A 57 -7.59 0.56 2.73
N ASN A 58 -7.57 1.16 1.54
CA ASN A 58 -8.48 2.24 1.13
C ASN A 58 -9.99 1.84 1.10
N SER A 59 -10.31 0.60 1.48
CA SER A 59 -11.67 0.12 1.67
C SER A 59 -12.10 0.15 3.14
N ALA A 60 -11.20 0.57 4.04
CA ALA A 60 -11.54 0.67 5.46
C ALA A 60 -12.22 2.01 5.77
N ILE A 61 -13.34 1.94 6.47
CA ILE A 61 -14.04 3.08 7.03
C ILE A 61 -13.64 3.16 8.50
N SER A 62 -13.11 4.31 8.92
CA SER A 62 -12.80 4.56 10.33
C SER A 62 -13.93 5.34 10.97
N LEU A 63 -14.46 4.78 12.05
CA LEU A 63 -15.44 5.42 12.91
C LEU A 63 -14.71 5.85 14.19
N THR A 64 -14.84 7.11 14.54
CA THR A 64 -14.24 7.65 15.77
C THR A 64 -15.29 8.34 16.62
N VAL A 65 -15.24 8.08 17.92
CA VAL A 65 -16.06 8.80 18.88
C VAL A 65 -15.42 10.15 19.16
N ASN A 66 -16.23 11.22 19.19
CA ASN A 66 -15.73 12.55 19.55
C ASN A 66 -15.54 12.63 21.07
N ALA A 67 -14.33 12.39 21.53
CA ALA A 67 -13.98 12.37 22.97
C ALA A 67 -14.30 13.66 23.73
N ASN A 68 -14.51 14.80 23.03
CA ASN A 68 -14.86 16.07 23.69
C ASN A 68 -16.35 16.18 24.09
N SER A 69 -17.19 15.30 23.56
CA SER A 69 -18.65 15.31 23.79
C SER A 69 -19.23 13.94 24.09
N ALA A 70 -18.36 12.94 24.29
CA ALA A 70 -18.78 11.56 24.56
C ALA A 70 -18.82 11.29 26.07
N ASP A 71 -19.88 10.65 26.50
CA ASP A 71 -19.99 10.02 27.81
C ASP A 71 -19.45 8.57 27.74
N ASP A 72 -19.29 7.92 28.89
CA ASP A 72 -18.75 6.55 28.97
C ASP A 72 -19.56 5.51 28.16
N ASP A 73 -20.86 5.77 27.97
CA ASP A 73 -21.76 4.91 27.21
C ASP A 73 -21.68 5.13 25.66
N ASP A 74 -20.96 6.15 25.21
CA ASP A 74 -20.85 6.50 23.79
C ASP A 74 -19.70 5.75 23.05
N TYR A 75 -18.89 4.98 23.79
CA TYR A 75 -17.83 4.21 23.21
C TYR A 75 -18.32 2.89 22.59
N PHE A 76 -17.67 2.50 21.50
CA PHE A 76 -17.99 1.23 20.83
C PHE A 76 -17.76 0.03 21.74
N THR A 77 -18.67 -0.91 21.68
CA THR A 77 -18.64 -2.19 22.42
C THR A 77 -18.40 -3.36 21.46
N ASP A 78 -18.12 -4.53 21.99
CA ASP A 78 -18.00 -5.77 21.19
C ASP A 78 -19.32 -6.12 20.48
N ASP A 79 -20.46 -5.78 21.06
CA ASP A 79 -21.78 -5.97 20.43
C ASP A 79 -21.95 -5.08 19.19
N ASP A 80 -21.41 -3.86 19.22
CA ASP A 80 -21.42 -2.96 18.06
C ASP A 80 -20.57 -3.53 16.92
N ILE A 81 -19.38 -4.07 17.23
CA ILE A 81 -18.53 -4.75 16.24
C ILE A 81 -19.26 -5.96 15.65
N ALA A 82 -19.94 -6.75 16.49
CA ALA A 82 -20.74 -7.89 16.02
C ALA A 82 -21.92 -7.46 15.14
N ALA A 83 -22.52 -6.30 15.40
CA ALA A 83 -23.58 -5.72 14.58
C ALA A 83 -23.04 -5.20 13.24
N ILE A 84 -21.90 -4.52 13.25
CA ILE A 84 -21.22 -4.02 12.03
C ILE A 84 -20.83 -5.17 11.11
N LYS A 85 -20.33 -6.27 11.63
CA LYS A 85 -19.99 -7.47 10.86
C LYS A 85 -21.18 -8.13 10.15
N LYS A 86 -22.42 -7.86 10.58
CA LYS A 86 -23.64 -8.37 9.94
C LYS A 86 -24.10 -7.53 8.75
N ILE A 87 -23.51 -6.36 8.53
CA ILE A 87 -23.86 -5.48 7.40
C ILE A 87 -23.32 -6.09 6.12
N ASP A 88 -24.17 -6.17 5.08
CA ASP A 88 -23.77 -6.69 3.78
C ASP A 88 -22.62 -5.84 3.19
N GLY A 89 -21.56 -6.53 2.72
CA GLY A 89 -20.35 -5.90 2.20
C GLY A 89 -19.24 -5.65 3.24
N VAL A 90 -19.50 -5.82 4.55
CA VAL A 90 -18.47 -5.75 5.59
C VAL A 90 -17.81 -7.13 5.75
N GLN A 91 -16.54 -7.23 5.45
CA GLN A 91 -15.77 -8.47 5.60
C GLN A 91 -15.07 -8.56 6.95
N TYR A 92 -14.53 -7.45 7.43
CA TYR A 92 -13.74 -7.37 8.66
C TYR A 92 -14.13 -6.12 9.44
N ALA A 93 -14.16 -6.21 10.75
CA ALA A 93 -14.36 -5.06 11.63
C ALA A 93 -13.49 -5.23 12.87
N SER A 94 -12.75 -4.18 13.23
CA SER A 94 -11.89 -4.17 14.40
C SER A 94 -12.06 -2.89 15.18
N MET A 95 -12.16 -3.03 16.47
CA MET A 95 -12.01 -1.91 17.39
C MET A 95 -10.54 -1.71 17.70
N GLN A 96 -10.12 -0.46 17.88
CA GLN A 96 -8.76 -0.09 18.25
C GLN A 96 -8.78 0.66 19.58
N SER A 97 -7.94 0.20 20.49
CA SER A 97 -7.62 0.92 21.72
C SER A 97 -6.14 1.28 21.73
N ILE A 98 -5.83 2.54 21.90
CA ILE A 98 -4.44 3.02 21.92
C ILE A 98 -4.03 3.25 23.37
N ALA A 99 -2.93 2.64 23.79
CA ALA A 99 -2.36 2.80 25.12
C ALA A 99 -0.83 2.96 25.04
N MET A 100 -0.29 3.74 25.98
CA MET A 100 1.17 3.78 26.17
C MET A 100 1.56 2.57 27.00
N CYS A 101 2.39 1.70 26.43
CA CYS A 101 2.86 0.48 27.08
C CYS A 101 4.34 0.61 27.42
N GLN A 102 4.71 0.23 28.63
CA GLN A 102 6.10 0.07 29.01
C GLN A 102 6.53 -1.37 28.76
N MET A 103 7.51 -1.56 27.94
CA MET A 103 8.12 -2.87 27.70
C MET A 103 9.56 -2.91 28.22
N SER A 104 9.90 -4.02 28.85
CA SER A 104 11.25 -4.28 29.36
C SER A 104 11.75 -5.62 28.84
N ALA A 105 12.94 -5.62 28.29
CA ALA A 105 13.64 -6.83 27.86
C ALA A 105 15.16 -6.63 27.97
N ASN A 106 15.89 -7.61 28.48
CA ASN A 106 17.36 -7.59 28.56
C ASN A 106 17.94 -6.33 29.20
N ASP A 107 17.40 -5.90 30.35
CA ASP A 107 17.79 -4.67 31.08
C ASP A 107 17.51 -3.34 30.32
N MET A 108 16.86 -3.41 29.17
CA MET A 108 16.38 -2.23 28.45
C MET A 108 14.88 -2.05 28.70
N THR A 109 14.52 -0.80 28.95
CA THR A 109 13.11 -0.40 29.11
C THR A 109 12.78 0.65 28.09
N GLY A 110 11.70 0.42 27.34
CA GLY A 110 11.19 1.37 26.36
C GLY A 110 9.71 1.65 26.59
N ILE A 111 9.28 2.85 26.19
CA ILE A 111 7.86 3.20 26.13
C ILE A 111 7.43 3.05 24.67
N LEU A 112 6.43 2.22 24.44
CA LEU A 112 5.86 1.93 23.13
C LEU A 112 4.39 2.31 23.11
N MET A 113 3.91 2.72 21.96
CA MET A 113 2.49 2.88 21.72
C MET A 113 1.91 1.52 21.35
N GLY A 114 1.09 0.96 22.23
CA GLY A 114 0.38 -0.28 21.99
C GLY A 114 -0.99 -0.01 21.37
N ILE A 115 -1.37 -0.82 20.41
CA ILE A 115 -2.70 -0.82 19.81
C ILE A 115 -3.37 -2.14 20.17
N GLY A 116 -4.34 -2.09 21.09
CA GLY A 116 -5.22 -3.22 21.36
C GLY A 116 -6.22 -3.40 20.23
N CYS A 117 -6.36 -4.61 19.71
CA CYS A 117 -7.24 -4.90 18.59
C CYS A 117 -7.64 -6.38 18.57
N ASN A 118 -8.65 -6.73 17.79
CA ASN A 118 -9.03 -8.11 17.55
C ASN A 118 -8.24 -8.71 16.35
N THR A 119 -8.48 -9.98 16.04
CA THR A 119 -7.79 -10.71 14.97
C THR A 119 -8.06 -10.17 13.56
N ASP A 120 -9.19 -9.51 13.33
CA ASP A 120 -9.54 -8.92 12.04
C ASP A 120 -8.59 -7.79 11.64
N MET A 121 -7.90 -7.18 12.60
CA MET A 121 -6.91 -6.13 12.34
C MET A 121 -5.80 -6.58 11.40
N ALA A 122 -5.36 -7.82 11.52
CA ALA A 122 -4.36 -8.40 10.64
C ALA A 122 -4.79 -8.35 9.16
N MET A 123 -6.08 -8.59 8.91
CA MET A 123 -6.67 -8.56 7.56
C MET A 123 -6.93 -7.13 7.08
N LEU A 124 -7.33 -6.25 7.99
CA LEU A 124 -7.57 -4.83 7.68
C LEU A 124 -6.28 -4.09 7.30
N MET A 125 -5.20 -4.30 8.05
CA MET A 125 -3.93 -3.62 7.84
C MET A 125 -3.09 -4.22 6.70
N ARG A 126 -3.37 -5.47 6.30
CA ARG A 126 -2.61 -6.20 5.26
C ARG A 126 -1.08 -6.10 5.44
N THR A 127 -0.63 -5.95 6.68
CA THR A 127 0.78 -5.79 7.00
C THR A 127 1.48 -7.14 6.92
N PRO A 128 2.49 -7.31 6.05
CA PRO A 128 3.24 -8.55 5.98
C PRO A 128 4.06 -8.72 7.25
N LEU A 129 4.01 -9.92 7.84
CA LEU A 129 4.89 -10.29 8.93
C LEU A 129 6.24 -10.74 8.37
N MET A 130 7.33 -10.24 8.95
CA MET A 130 8.67 -10.73 8.63
C MET A 130 8.95 -12.06 9.30
N TYR A 131 8.50 -12.23 10.54
CA TYR A 131 8.69 -13.43 11.36
C TYR A 131 7.46 -13.69 12.20
N GLY A 132 7.21 -14.99 12.51
CA GLY A 132 6.14 -15.41 13.39
C GLY A 132 4.75 -15.39 12.75
N ARG A 133 3.74 -15.16 13.56
CA ARG A 133 2.33 -15.10 13.15
C ARG A 133 1.56 -14.06 13.97
N PHE A 134 0.40 -13.66 13.50
CA PHE A 134 -0.56 -12.94 14.34
C PHE A 134 -1.15 -13.86 15.42
N PHE A 135 -1.68 -13.26 16.45
CA PHE A 135 -2.41 -13.99 17.49
C PHE A 135 -3.71 -14.58 16.95
N THR A 136 -4.15 -15.67 17.56
CA THR A 136 -5.38 -16.37 17.17
C THR A 136 -6.59 -15.81 17.92
N GLU A 137 -7.78 -16.14 17.42
CA GLU A 137 -9.05 -15.78 18.08
C GLU A 137 -9.13 -16.37 19.50
N GLU A 138 -8.65 -17.60 19.70
CA GLU A 138 -8.58 -18.24 21.02
C GLU A 138 -7.68 -17.44 21.97
N GLU A 139 -6.50 -17.02 21.52
CA GLU A 139 -5.56 -16.21 22.29
C GLU A 139 -6.15 -14.85 22.67
N PHE A 140 -6.93 -14.26 21.75
CA PHE A 140 -7.66 -13.01 22.00
C PHE A 140 -8.76 -13.19 23.03
N LEU A 141 -9.63 -14.21 22.88
CA LEU A 141 -10.75 -14.47 23.79
C LEU A 141 -10.28 -14.89 25.19
N GLU A 142 -9.17 -15.62 25.29
CA GLU A 142 -8.56 -16.00 26.56
C GLU A 142 -7.78 -14.84 27.24
N GLY A 143 -7.63 -13.70 26.59
CA GLY A 143 -6.89 -12.55 27.09
C GLY A 143 -5.39 -12.83 27.28
N LYS A 144 -4.81 -13.67 26.43
CA LYS A 144 -3.37 -13.98 26.50
C LYS A 144 -2.52 -12.76 26.22
N ASN A 145 -1.41 -12.61 26.94
CA ASN A 145 -0.41 -11.57 26.70
C ASN A 145 0.44 -11.90 25.47
N VAL A 146 -0.14 -11.69 24.31
CA VAL A 146 0.50 -11.88 23.01
C VAL A 146 0.42 -10.60 22.19
N GLY A 147 1.41 -10.36 21.34
CA GLY A 147 1.44 -9.15 20.53
C GLY A 147 2.36 -9.27 19.32
N VAL A 148 2.16 -8.39 18.39
CA VAL A 148 3.02 -8.19 17.22
C VAL A 148 3.76 -6.87 17.41
N ILE A 149 5.06 -6.89 17.23
CA ILE A 149 5.95 -5.75 17.44
C ILE A 149 6.58 -5.37 16.09
N ASP A 150 6.81 -4.09 15.88
CA ASP A 150 7.55 -3.62 14.72
C ASP A 150 9.05 -3.96 14.80
N VAL A 151 9.70 -4.02 13.63
CA VAL A 151 11.10 -4.43 13.53
C VAL A 151 12.03 -3.47 14.29
N GLY A 152 11.75 -2.17 14.26
CA GLY A 152 12.56 -1.17 14.96
C GLY A 152 12.55 -1.38 16.47
N SER A 153 11.36 -1.55 17.04
CA SER A 153 11.18 -1.84 18.47
C SER A 153 11.76 -3.21 18.85
N ALA A 154 11.64 -4.22 17.98
CA ALA A 154 12.22 -5.54 18.20
C ALA A 154 13.76 -5.48 18.25
N LEU A 155 14.38 -4.76 17.32
CA LEU A 155 15.84 -4.55 17.33
C LEU A 155 16.31 -3.79 18.57
N GLN A 156 15.56 -2.78 18.99
CA GLN A 156 15.91 -1.98 20.17
C GLN A 156 15.81 -2.79 21.48
N LEU A 157 14.77 -3.61 21.62
CA LEU A 157 14.52 -4.35 22.87
C LEU A 157 15.25 -5.70 22.93
N PHE A 158 15.38 -6.38 21.80
CA PHE A 158 15.91 -7.74 21.76
C PHE A 158 17.27 -7.86 21.05
N GLY A 159 17.72 -6.79 20.36
CA GLY A 159 18.99 -6.77 19.65
C GLY A 159 19.01 -7.62 18.39
N ARG A 160 17.87 -8.05 17.91
CA ARG A 160 17.72 -8.95 16.74
C ARG A 160 16.36 -8.80 16.08
#